data_a450fab2bbd266948ae6b9801f2381de
#
_entry.id   a450fab2bbd266948ae6b9801f2381de
#
_cell.length_a   1.000
_cell.length_b   1.000
_cell.length_c   1.000
_cell.angle_alpha   90.00
_cell.angle_beta   90.00
_cell.angle_gamma   90.00
#
_symmetry.space_group_name_H-M   'P 1'
#
loop_
_entity.id
_entity.type
_entity.pdbx_description
1 polymer ?
#
loop_
_entity_poly.entity_id
_entity_poly.type
_entity_poly.pdbx_seq_one_letter_code
_entity_poly.pdbx_strand_id
1 'polypeptide(L)'
;MATDRDGILRYHHAVITAALAAEIIVLLHFAFILFVSAGGLLVLRWPRLAWLHLPCVAWGVLIELYGGNCPLTPLEMRFRLAAGDFGSSGDFIDRYLLPVIYPSGLTRGVQFGLGIALLLFNVTVYVFAWYRRSKFLTQWR
;
A
#
# COMPACT_ATOMS: atom_id res chain seq x y z
N MET A 1 -40.33 20.48 14.78
CA MET A 1 -39.67 20.85 13.48
C MET A 1 -38.17 21.12 13.60
N ALA A 2 -37.60 21.31 14.79
CA ALA A 2 -36.15 21.50 15.00
C ALA A 2 -35.34 20.18 15.03
N THR A 3 -35.98 19.08 15.41
CA THR A 3 -35.33 17.75 15.61
C THR A 3 -34.84 17.10 14.32
N ASP A 4 -35.35 17.48 13.17
CA ASP A 4 -35.01 16.90 11.86
C ASP A 4 -33.71 17.49 11.28
N ARG A 5 -33.44 18.75 11.52
CA ARG A 5 -32.21 19.41 11.04
C ARG A 5 -30.94 18.86 11.67
N ASP A 6 -30.95 18.60 12.96
CA ASP A 6 -29.77 18.07 13.67
C ASP A 6 -29.48 16.64 13.26
N GLY A 7 -30.49 15.83 12.95
CA GLY A 7 -30.35 14.49 12.40
C GLY A 7 -29.71 14.50 11.02
N ILE A 8 -30.20 15.38 10.14
CA ILE A 8 -29.65 15.54 8.78
C ILE A 8 -28.19 16.02 8.83
N LEU A 9 -27.88 17.00 9.67
CA LEU A 9 -26.50 17.50 9.82
C LEU A 9 -25.54 16.41 10.32
N ARG A 10 -25.93 15.65 11.32
CA ARG A 10 -25.13 14.51 11.84
C ARG A 10 -24.91 13.45 10.77
N TYR A 11 -25.93 13.12 9.99
CA TYR A 11 -25.81 12.19 8.87
C TYR A 11 -24.81 12.68 7.84
N HIS A 12 -24.91 13.95 7.41
CA HIS A 12 -23.97 14.56 6.45
C HIS A 12 -22.53 14.55 6.98
N HIS A 13 -22.32 14.90 8.24
CA HIS A 13 -21.00 14.83 8.86
C HIS A 13 -20.45 13.40 8.89
N ALA A 14 -21.26 12.41 9.23
CA ALA A 14 -20.85 11.01 9.26
C ALA A 14 -20.44 10.50 7.85
N VAL A 15 -21.20 10.84 6.82
CA VAL A 15 -20.89 10.50 5.43
C VAL A 15 -19.57 11.13 4.97
N ILE A 16 -19.40 12.45 5.23
CA ILE A 16 -18.17 13.16 4.85
C ILE A 16 -16.94 12.58 5.58
N THR A 17 -17.06 12.30 6.88
CA THR A 17 -15.94 11.74 7.65
C THR A 17 -15.60 10.32 7.19
N ALA A 18 -16.58 9.50 6.83
CA ALA A 18 -16.36 8.18 6.28
C ALA A 18 -15.68 8.24 4.90
N ALA A 19 -16.11 9.16 4.03
CA ALA A 19 -15.47 9.39 2.73
C ALA A 19 -14.00 9.80 2.89
N LEU A 20 -13.72 10.80 3.73
CA LEU A 20 -12.35 11.23 4.02
C LEU A 20 -11.48 10.10 4.60
N ALA A 21 -12.04 9.26 5.49
CA ALA A 21 -11.34 8.11 6.03
C ALA A 21 -10.98 7.10 4.94
N ALA A 22 -11.89 6.82 4.01
CA ALA A 22 -11.62 5.95 2.86
C ALA A 22 -10.46 6.48 2.02
N GLU A 23 -10.47 7.78 1.67
CA GLU A 23 -9.40 8.41 0.89
C GLU A 23 -8.04 8.34 1.61
N ILE A 24 -8.00 8.59 2.92
CA ILE A 24 -6.77 8.47 3.71
C ILE A 24 -6.23 7.04 3.66
N ILE A 25 -7.10 6.03 3.75
CA ILE A 25 -6.69 4.62 3.69
C ILE A 25 -6.12 4.27 2.31
N VAL A 26 -6.72 4.76 1.23
CA VAL A 26 -6.19 4.58 -0.13
C VAL A 26 -4.79 5.19 -0.25
N LEU A 27 -4.60 6.42 0.22
CA LEU A 27 -3.30 7.08 0.20
C LEU A 27 -2.25 6.35 1.04
N LEU A 28 -2.64 5.85 2.22
CA LEU A 28 -1.75 5.03 3.07
C LEU A 28 -1.38 3.72 2.38
N HIS A 29 -2.34 3.07 1.73
CA HIS A 29 -2.10 1.82 0.99
C HIS A 29 -1.15 2.06 -0.18
N PHE A 30 -1.38 3.12 -0.96
CA PHE A 30 -0.48 3.50 -2.05
C PHE A 30 0.92 3.85 -1.55
N ALA A 31 1.04 4.63 -0.47
CA ALA A 31 2.32 4.94 0.16
C ALA A 31 3.03 3.67 0.67
N PHE A 32 2.29 2.71 1.21
CA PHE A 32 2.83 1.42 1.60
C PHE A 32 3.39 0.64 0.40
N ILE A 33 2.64 0.55 -0.71
CA ILE A 33 3.10 -0.11 -1.94
C ILE A 33 4.39 0.55 -2.47
N LEU A 34 4.43 1.87 -2.54
CA LEU A 34 5.63 2.61 -2.95
C LEU A 34 6.80 2.37 -2.01
N PHE A 35 6.54 2.35 -0.69
CA PHE A 35 7.57 2.11 0.30
C PHE A 35 8.13 0.70 0.20
N VAL A 36 7.30 -0.32 0.08
CA VAL A 36 7.73 -1.72 -0.07
C VAL A 36 8.48 -1.94 -1.39
N SER A 37 8.06 -1.27 -2.46
CA SER A 37 8.69 -1.39 -3.78
C SER A 37 10.01 -0.61 -3.89
N ALA A 38 10.03 0.65 -3.46
CA ALA A 38 11.16 1.55 -3.70
C ALA A 38 11.93 1.95 -2.42
N GLY A 39 11.39 1.66 -1.23
CA GLY A 39 11.99 2.05 0.04
C GLY A 39 13.38 1.46 0.29
N GLY A 40 13.70 0.32 -0.32
CA GLY A 40 15.05 -0.24 -0.30
C GLY A 40 16.12 0.73 -0.83
N LEU A 41 15.77 1.59 -1.79
CA LEU A 41 16.67 2.63 -2.29
C LEU A 41 16.93 3.71 -1.22
N LEU A 42 15.92 4.03 -0.40
CA LEU A 42 16.09 4.95 0.73
C LEU A 42 17.02 4.37 1.80
N VAL A 43 17.02 3.05 1.98
CA VAL A 43 17.92 2.36 2.91
C VAL A 43 19.39 2.54 2.52
N LEU A 44 19.70 2.70 1.23
CA LEU A 44 21.05 3.02 0.76
C LEU A 44 21.56 4.34 1.36
N ARG A 45 20.65 5.30 1.55
CA ARG A 45 20.97 6.63 2.10
C ARG A 45 20.81 6.68 3.62
N TRP A 46 19.79 6.02 4.16
CA TRP A 46 19.46 5.98 5.59
C TRP A 46 19.32 4.54 6.10
N PRO A 47 20.43 3.92 6.51
CA PRO A 47 20.46 2.49 6.89
C PRO A 47 19.51 2.10 8.02
N ARG A 48 19.22 3.03 8.93
CA ARG A 48 18.28 2.78 10.04
C ARG A 48 16.87 2.49 9.54
N LEU A 49 16.53 2.94 8.34
CA LEU A 49 15.22 2.69 7.73
C LEU A 49 14.99 1.20 7.42
N ALA A 50 16.07 0.40 7.34
CA ALA A 50 15.97 -1.03 7.12
C ALA A 50 15.11 -1.73 8.18
N TRP A 51 15.17 -1.28 9.44
CA TRP A 51 14.36 -1.85 10.52
C TRP A 51 12.85 -1.71 10.30
N LEU A 52 12.42 -0.66 9.64
CA LEU A 52 11.03 -0.45 9.27
C LEU A 52 10.72 -1.12 7.91
N HIS A 53 11.62 -1.01 6.95
CA HIS A 53 11.40 -1.45 5.58
C HIS A 53 11.33 -2.98 5.46
N LEU A 54 12.22 -3.73 6.15
CA LEU A 54 12.25 -5.19 6.06
C LEU A 54 10.94 -5.87 6.51
N PRO A 55 10.33 -5.51 7.67
CA PRO A 55 9.03 -6.05 8.04
C PRO A 55 7.93 -5.72 7.03
N CYS A 56 7.95 -4.51 6.46
CA CYS A 56 6.98 -4.11 5.43
C CYS A 56 7.14 -4.92 4.14
N VAL A 57 8.39 -5.16 3.70
CA VAL A 57 8.68 -6.02 2.53
C VAL A 57 8.24 -7.46 2.80
N ALA A 58 8.60 -8.01 3.97
CA ALA A 58 8.19 -9.36 4.34
C ALA A 58 6.67 -9.52 4.31
N TRP A 59 5.94 -8.54 4.85
CA TRP A 59 4.49 -8.52 4.84
C TRP A 59 3.93 -8.43 3.42
N GLY A 60 4.42 -7.51 2.59
CA GLY A 60 3.98 -7.35 1.20
C GLY A 60 4.22 -8.61 0.37
N VAL A 61 5.41 -9.20 0.47
CA VAL A 61 5.75 -10.47 -0.22
C VAL A 61 4.83 -11.60 0.25
N LEU A 62 4.58 -11.73 1.56
CA LEU A 62 3.71 -12.77 2.09
C LEU A 62 2.28 -12.64 1.54
N ILE A 63 1.71 -11.43 1.54
CA ILE A 63 0.36 -11.20 0.99
C ILE A 63 0.28 -11.63 -0.46
N GLU A 64 1.23 -11.23 -1.30
CA GLU A 64 1.26 -11.57 -2.72
C GLU A 64 1.44 -13.09 -2.94
N LEU A 65 2.31 -13.73 -2.19
CA LEU A 65 2.55 -15.17 -2.31
C LEU A 65 1.35 -16.01 -1.83
N TYR A 66 0.67 -15.61 -0.75
CA TYR A 66 -0.52 -16.28 -0.27
C TYR A 66 -1.78 -15.93 -1.06
N GLY A 67 -1.76 -14.83 -1.84
CA GLY A 67 -2.90 -14.29 -2.58
C GLY A 67 -3.99 -13.76 -1.66
N GLY A 68 -3.57 -13.22 -0.54
CA GLY A 68 -4.44 -12.54 0.40
C GLY A 68 -4.73 -11.11 -0.04
N ASN A 69 -5.77 -10.52 0.54
CA ASN A 69 -6.01 -9.09 0.43
C ASN A 69 -5.31 -8.36 1.56
N CYS A 70 -4.71 -7.21 1.25
CA CYS A 70 -4.17 -6.35 2.28
C CYS A 70 -5.28 -5.96 3.28
N PRO A 71 -5.04 -5.97 4.60
CA PRO A 71 -6.04 -5.55 5.60
C PRO A 71 -6.60 -4.13 5.39
N LEU A 72 -5.85 -3.28 4.71
CA LEU A 72 -6.32 -1.93 4.35
C LEU A 72 -7.47 -1.96 3.33
N THR A 73 -7.51 -2.95 2.43
CA THR A 73 -8.57 -3.09 1.41
C THR A 73 -9.96 -3.30 2.02
N PRO A 74 -10.19 -4.29 2.91
CA PRO A 74 -11.50 -4.43 3.55
C PRO A 74 -11.84 -3.26 4.48
N LEU A 75 -10.84 -2.58 5.04
CA LEU A 75 -11.06 -1.39 5.87
C LEU A 75 -11.54 -0.21 5.00
N GLU A 76 -10.90 0.03 3.87
CA GLU A 76 -11.34 1.02 2.87
C GLU A 76 -12.79 0.76 2.45
N MET A 77 -13.10 -0.48 2.08
CA MET A 77 -14.44 -0.86 1.64
C MET A 77 -15.51 -0.55 2.71
N ARG A 78 -15.22 -0.79 3.98
CA ARG A 78 -16.14 -0.45 5.08
C ARG A 78 -16.43 1.05 5.15
N PHE A 79 -15.42 1.89 5.00
CA PHE A 79 -15.60 3.35 5.03
C PHE A 79 -16.31 3.85 3.77
N ARG A 80 -16.05 3.28 2.59
CA ARG A 80 -16.80 3.60 1.37
C ARG A 80 -18.28 3.27 1.51
N LEU A 81 -18.60 2.08 2.02
CA LEU A 81 -19.99 1.70 2.28
C LEU A 81 -20.68 2.63 3.29
N ALA A 82 -19.96 3.03 4.36
CA ALA A 82 -20.48 3.98 5.34
C ALA A 82 -20.67 5.40 4.77
N ALA A 83 -19.90 5.75 3.74
CA ALA A 83 -20.06 7.00 2.99
C ALA A 83 -21.21 6.95 1.96
N GLY A 84 -21.89 5.80 1.80
CA GLY A 84 -22.95 5.62 0.81
C GLY A 84 -22.44 5.36 -0.60
N ASP A 85 -21.15 5.05 -0.75
CA ASP A 85 -20.55 4.72 -2.03
C ASP A 85 -20.73 3.20 -2.30
N PHE A 86 -21.87 2.86 -2.87
CA PHE A 86 -22.26 1.48 -3.20
C PHE A 86 -21.67 1.00 -4.54
N GLY A 87 -20.46 1.40 -4.89
CA GLY A 87 -19.79 0.90 -6.09
C GLY A 87 -19.76 1.86 -7.26
N SER A 88 -19.81 3.14 -7.00
CA SER A 88 -19.27 4.11 -7.95
C SER A 88 -17.74 3.97 -7.93
N SER A 89 -17.27 2.89 -8.53
CA SER A 89 -15.89 2.63 -8.94
C SER A 89 -15.42 3.79 -9.81
N GLY A 90 -15.09 4.89 -9.19
CA GLY A 90 -14.80 6.14 -9.86
C GLY A 90 -13.52 6.79 -9.43
N ASP A 91 -12.80 6.22 -8.48
CA ASP A 91 -11.53 6.77 -8.05
C ASP A 91 -10.47 6.64 -9.13
N PHE A 92 -9.59 7.62 -9.16
CA PHE A 92 -8.44 7.69 -10.05
C PHE A 92 -7.65 6.37 -10.07
N ILE A 93 -7.52 5.70 -8.92
CA ILE A 93 -6.83 4.43 -8.77
C ILE A 93 -7.58 3.31 -9.49
N ASP A 94 -8.90 3.19 -9.28
CA ASP A 94 -9.73 2.18 -9.94
C ASP A 94 -9.82 2.40 -11.45
N ARG A 95 -9.90 3.67 -11.85
CA ARG A 95 -10.08 4.03 -13.26
C ARG A 95 -8.79 3.99 -14.07
N TYR A 96 -7.65 4.37 -13.49
CA TYR A 96 -6.40 4.55 -14.23
C TYR A 96 -5.29 3.61 -13.79
N LEU A 97 -5.16 3.27 -12.50
CA LEU A 97 -4.10 2.40 -12.01
C LEU A 97 -4.46 0.92 -12.10
N LEU A 98 -5.65 0.53 -11.66
CA LEU A 98 -6.06 -0.88 -11.67
C LEU A 98 -6.07 -1.51 -13.05
N PRO A 99 -6.60 -0.87 -14.12
CA PRO A 99 -6.54 -1.45 -15.47
C PRO A 99 -5.12 -1.58 -16.03
N VAL A 100 -4.20 -0.72 -15.58
CA VAL A 100 -2.78 -0.77 -16.00
C VAL A 100 -2.02 -1.83 -15.21
N ILE A 101 -2.30 -1.96 -13.90
CA ILE A 101 -1.62 -2.92 -13.03
C ILE A 101 -2.31 -4.29 -13.09
N TYR A 102 -3.63 -4.32 -13.30
CA TYR A 102 -4.45 -5.52 -13.31
C TYR A 102 -5.38 -5.59 -14.54
N PRO A 103 -4.83 -5.79 -15.75
CA PRO A 103 -5.67 -6.03 -16.91
C PRO A 103 -6.43 -7.35 -16.70
N SER A 104 -7.75 -7.29 -16.59
CA SER A 104 -8.69 -8.44 -16.45
C SER A 104 -8.72 -9.21 -15.12
N GLY A 105 -8.42 -8.51 -14.00
CA GLY A 105 -8.48 -9.10 -12.66
C GLY A 105 -7.16 -9.71 -12.21
N LEU A 106 -6.88 -9.56 -10.93
CA LEU A 106 -5.66 -10.08 -10.31
C LEU A 106 -5.71 -11.61 -10.26
N THR A 107 -5.14 -12.27 -11.27
CA THR A 107 -5.04 -13.73 -11.24
C THR A 107 -3.98 -14.17 -10.22
N ARG A 108 -4.17 -15.36 -9.66
CA ARG A 108 -3.23 -15.95 -8.71
C ARG A 108 -1.80 -16.01 -9.24
N GLY A 109 -1.64 -16.27 -10.54
CA GLY A 109 -0.32 -16.30 -11.19
C GLY A 109 0.35 -14.93 -11.22
N VAL A 110 -0.42 -13.87 -11.47
CA VAL A 110 0.10 -12.49 -11.45
C VAL A 110 0.53 -12.09 -10.05
N GLN A 111 -0.29 -12.36 -9.02
CA GLN A 111 0.08 -12.09 -7.62
C GLN A 111 1.38 -12.80 -7.24
N PHE A 112 1.47 -14.10 -7.52
CA PHE A 112 2.67 -14.87 -7.23
C PHE A 112 3.91 -14.29 -7.95
N GLY A 113 3.76 -13.92 -9.23
CA GLY A 113 4.82 -13.28 -10.01
C GLY A 113 5.27 -11.94 -9.42
N LEU A 114 4.32 -11.11 -8.99
CA LEU A 114 4.61 -9.83 -8.32
C LEU A 114 5.33 -10.04 -6.99
N GLY A 115 4.90 -11.01 -6.18
CA GLY A 115 5.56 -11.36 -4.91
C GLY A 115 7.01 -11.78 -5.11
N ILE A 116 7.27 -12.64 -6.10
CA ILE A 116 8.65 -13.06 -6.46
C ILE A 116 9.46 -11.87 -6.99
N ALA A 117 8.91 -11.06 -7.88
CA ALA A 117 9.60 -9.89 -8.42
C ALA A 117 9.97 -8.89 -7.32
N LEU A 118 9.03 -8.62 -6.40
CA LEU A 118 9.24 -7.77 -5.24
C LEU A 118 10.36 -8.31 -4.34
N LEU A 119 10.35 -9.61 -4.05
CA LEU A 119 11.38 -10.27 -3.25
C LEU A 119 12.75 -10.13 -3.90
N LEU A 120 12.88 -10.52 -5.17
CA LEU A 120 14.15 -10.48 -5.91
C LEU A 120 14.70 -9.07 -6.02
N PHE A 121 13.84 -8.09 -6.31
CA PHE A 121 14.25 -6.69 -6.38
C PHE A 121 14.83 -6.21 -5.05
N ASN A 122 14.12 -6.45 -3.93
CA ASN A 122 14.58 -6.04 -2.62
C ASN A 122 15.86 -6.77 -2.20
N VAL A 123 15.96 -8.09 -2.41
CA VAL A 123 17.18 -8.84 -2.14
C VAL A 123 18.36 -8.24 -2.89
N THR A 124 18.19 -7.93 -4.18
CA THR A 124 19.24 -7.31 -5.00
C THR A 124 19.69 -5.97 -4.43
N VAL A 125 18.75 -5.11 -4.04
CA VAL A 125 19.06 -3.80 -3.43
C VAL A 125 19.81 -3.96 -2.12
N TYR A 126 19.40 -4.90 -1.26
CA TYR A 126 20.06 -5.12 0.04
C TYR A 126 21.45 -5.75 -0.11
N VAL A 127 21.62 -6.71 -1.02
CA VAL A 127 22.93 -7.29 -1.34
C VAL A 127 23.87 -6.21 -1.87
N PHE A 128 23.40 -5.35 -2.77
CA PHE A 128 24.17 -4.22 -3.28
C PHE A 128 24.54 -3.22 -2.17
N ALA A 129 23.60 -2.90 -1.29
CA ALA A 129 23.83 -2.03 -0.13
C ALA A 129 24.94 -2.59 0.78
N TRP A 130 24.87 -3.88 1.06
CA TRP A 130 25.86 -4.57 1.89
C TRP A 130 27.25 -4.59 1.23
N TYR A 131 27.31 -4.93 -0.06
CA TYR A 131 28.55 -4.95 -0.83
C TYR A 131 29.24 -3.57 -0.89
N ARG A 132 28.48 -2.51 -1.12
CA ARG A 132 29.04 -1.14 -1.09
C ARG A 132 29.64 -0.78 0.26
N ARG A 133 29.00 -1.20 1.36
CA ARG A 133 29.46 -0.91 2.72
C ARG A 133 30.71 -1.72 3.08
N SER A 134 30.76 -2.99 2.70
CA SER A 134 31.92 -3.83 2.99
C SER A 134 33.19 -3.29 2.29
N LYS A 135 33.08 -2.86 1.04
CA LYS A 135 34.21 -2.24 0.34
C LYS A 135 34.70 -0.94 1.00
N PHE A 136 33.78 -0.11 1.49
CA PHE A 136 34.18 1.14 2.15
C PHE A 136 34.98 0.88 3.45
N LEU A 137 34.63 -0.17 4.20
CA LEU A 137 35.33 -0.53 5.44
C LEU A 137 36.70 -1.17 5.21
N THR A 138 36.91 -1.82 4.06
CA THR A 138 38.21 -2.44 3.73
C THR A 138 39.23 -1.42 3.19
N GLN A 139 38.80 -0.26 2.75
CA GLN A 139 39.69 0.77 2.19
C GLN A 139 40.36 1.63 3.27
N TRP A 140 39.93 1.53 4.52
CA TRP A 140 40.46 2.25 5.69
C TRP A 140 41.25 1.37 6.65
N ARG A 141 41.58 0.14 6.27
CA ARG A 141 42.53 -0.75 6.97
C ARG A 141 43.83 -0.84 6.20
#